data_1874ac52a18be4c4ccb75716c3c04cc0
#
_entry.id   1874ac52a18be4c4ccb75716c3c04cc0
#
_cell.length_a   1.000
_cell.length_b   1.000
_cell.length_c   1.000
_cell.angle_alpha   90.00
_cell.angle_beta   90.00
_cell.angle_gamma   90.00
#
_symmetry.space_group_name_H-M   'P 1'
#
loop_
_entity.id
_entity.type
_entity.pdbx_description
1 polymer ?
#
loop_
_entity_poly.entity_id
_entity_poly.type
_entity_poly.pdbx_seq_one_letter_code
_entity_poly.pdbx_strand_id
1 'polypeptide(L)'
;MKIHQLSLFLENRPGQMTEPCRVLAAAGISIRTLTLADTQRFGILRLIVSDWQQARTQLEEAGYVVNITEVVAVEVSDRPGGLATMLELFDDRHINIEYMYAFTFSRDDRAVFIFRFDQPDAAIERLRAAGINVLEDVEVYHRITV
;
A
#
# COMPACT_ATOMS: atom_id res chain seq x y z
N MET A 1 -2.37 -0.22 -13.38
CA MET A 1 -1.15 -0.65 -12.70
C MET A 1 -0.80 0.11 -11.44
N LYS A 2 -1.25 1.33 -11.31
CA LYS A 2 -1.16 2.03 -10.03
C LYS A 2 -2.36 1.68 -9.18
N ILE A 3 -2.12 1.48 -7.89
CA ILE A 3 -3.13 1.11 -6.90
C ILE A 3 -3.46 2.34 -6.07
N HIS A 4 -4.73 2.51 -5.74
CA HIS A 4 -5.18 3.62 -4.91
C HIS A 4 -5.09 3.27 -3.44
N GLN A 5 -4.26 4.03 -2.73
CA GLN A 5 -4.09 3.92 -1.29
C GLN A 5 -4.81 5.07 -0.58
N LEU A 6 -5.53 4.77 0.48
CA LEU A 6 -6.09 5.77 1.36
C LEU A 6 -5.10 6.11 2.48
N SER A 7 -5.04 7.38 2.84
CA SER A 7 -4.25 7.84 3.99
C SER A 7 -5.10 8.72 4.90
N LEU A 8 -5.04 8.43 6.19
CA LEU A 8 -5.72 9.17 7.25
C LEU A 8 -4.70 9.64 8.28
N PHE A 9 -4.88 10.85 8.81
CA PHE A 9 -4.17 11.30 10.00
C PHE A 9 -4.99 10.95 11.24
N LEU A 10 -4.40 10.21 12.17
CA LEU A 10 -5.01 9.86 13.44
C LEU A 10 -4.19 10.46 14.58
N GLU A 11 -4.88 10.88 15.65
CA GLU A 11 -4.18 11.25 16.87
C GLU A 11 -3.57 9.99 17.50
N ASN A 12 -2.36 10.12 18.03
CA ASN A 12 -1.68 9.00 18.71
C ASN A 12 -2.26 8.81 20.12
N ARG A 13 -3.46 8.24 20.16
CA ARG A 13 -4.20 7.94 21.40
C ARG A 13 -4.91 6.59 21.29
N PRO A 14 -5.16 5.90 22.43
CA PRO A 14 -5.90 4.65 22.42
C PRO A 14 -7.27 4.79 21.73
N GLY A 15 -7.65 3.78 20.95
CA GLY A 15 -8.94 3.71 20.28
C GLY A 15 -9.04 4.45 18.95
N GLN A 16 -8.09 5.28 18.59
CA GLN A 16 -8.14 6.10 17.37
C GLN A 16 -8.11 5.25 16.08
N MET A 17 -7.46 4.11 16.11
CA MET A 17 -7.40 3.20 14.96
C MET A 17 -8.67 2.34 14.82
N THR A 18 -9.36 2.08 15.91
CA THR A 18 -10.55 1.21 15.93
C THR A 18 -11.70 1.82 15.12
N GLU A 19 -11.93 3.12 15.25
CA GLU A 19 -13.06 3.79 14.63
C GLU A 19 -13.06 3.71 13.09
N PRO A 20 -11.99 4.09 12.37
CA PRO A 20 -11.98 3.93 10.92
C PRO A 20 -12.13 2.48 10.48
N CYS A 21 -11.58 1.53 11.21
CA CYS A 21 -11.77 0.10 10.91
C CYS A 21 -13.24 -0.33 11.07
N ARG A 22 -13.95 0.18 12.07
CA ARG A 22 -15.39 -0.08 12.25
C ARG A 22 -16.22 0.51 11.12
N VAL A 23 -15.90 1.73 10.69
CA VAL A 23 -16.58 2.38 9.57
C VAL A 23 -16.47 1.53 8.30
N LEU A 24 -15.29 1.03 7.99
CA LEU A 24 -15.05 0.17 6.84
C LEU A 24 -15.79 -1.18 6.98
N ALA A 25 -15.74 -1.79 8.15
CA ALA A 25 -16.43 -3.04 8.43
C ALA A 25 -17.95 -2.92 8.25
N ALA A 26 -18.56 -1.85 8.76
CA ALA A 26 -19.99 -1.59 8.63
C ALA A 26 -20.41 -1.40 7.16
N ALA A 27 -19.51 -0.92 6.30
CA ALA A 27 -19.72 -0.77 4.87
C ALA A 27 -19.40 -2.03 4.06
N GLY A 28 -18.97 -3.11 4.70
CA GLY A 28 -18.59 -4.36 4.04
C GLY A 28 -17.27 -4.27 3.28
N ILE A 29 -16.42 -3.34 3.63
CA ILE A 29 -15.15 -3.11 2.95
C ILE A 29 -14.03 -3.86 3.67
N SER A 30 -13.33 -4.72 2.94
CA SER A 30 -12.18 -5.47 3.47
C SER A 30 -10.90 -4.67 3.38
N ILE A 31 -10.11 -4.69 4.45
CA ILE A 31 -8.75 -4.15 4.48
C ILE A 31 -7.80 -5.24 3.96
N ARG A 32 -7.07 -4.95 2.89
CA ARG A 32 -6.14 -5.89 2.27
C ARG A 32 -4.75 -5.82 2.89
N THR A 33 -4.27 -4.62 3.11
CA THR A 33 -3.05 -4.35 3.88
C THR A 33 -3.12 -2.94 4.44
N LEU A 34 -2.35 -2.69 5.46
CA LEU A 34 -2.28 -1.39 6.11
C LEU A 34 -0.93 -1.19 6.78
N THR A 35 -0.62 0.06 7.05
CA THR A 35 0.49 0.44 7.91
C THR A 35 0.09 1.65 8.75
N LEU A 36 0.52 1.64 10.00
CA LEU A 36 0.38 2.78 10.89
C LEU A 36 1.78 3.24 11.28
N ALA A 37 2.15 4.44 10.84
CA ALA A 37 3.40 5.08 11.20
C ALA A 37 3.11 6.30 12.06
N ASP A 38 3.81 6.45 13.17
CA ASP A 38 3.59 7.57 14.07
C ASP A 38 4.64 8.68 13.91
N THR A 39 4.20 9.89 14.21
CA THR A 39 5.05 11.04 14.48
C THR A 39 4.60 11.62 15.83
N GLN A 40 5.15 11.16 16.91
CA GLN A 40 4.88 11.60 18.30
C GLN A 40 3.41 11.93 18.66
N ARG A 41 2.75 12.86 17.97
CA ARG A 41 1.38 13.33 18.25
C ARG A 41 0.34 12.73 17.32
N PHE A 42 0.71 12.39 16.09
CA PHE A 42 -0.18 11.87 15.06
C PHE A 42 0.37 10.60 14.47
N GLY A 43 -0.54 9.74 14.04
CA GLY A 43 -0.21 8.59 13.21
C GLY A 43 -0.72 8.82 11.79
N ILE A 44 -0.04 8.22 10.83
CA ILE A 44 -0.53 8.13 9.46
C ILE A 44 -0.96 6.70 9.22
N LEU A 45 -2.26 6.49 9.04
CA LEU A 45 -2.82 5.19 8.67
C LEU A 45 -2.94 5.13 7.15
N ARG A 46 -2.23 4.19 6.54
CA ARG A 46 -2.31 3.92 5.10
C ARG A 46 -3.00 2.59 4.88
N LEU A 47 -3.96 2.57 3.97
CA LEU A 47 -4.84 1.42 3.74
C LEU A 47 -4.93 1.09 2.26
N ILE A 48 -4.84 -0.21 1.94
CA ILE A 48 -5.31 -0.76 0.67
C ILE A 48 -6.56 -1.56 1.00
N VAL A 49 -7.66 -1.24 0.34
CA VAL A 49 -8.99 -1.80 0.62
C VAL A 49 -9.64 -2.37 -0.63
N SER A 50 -10.67 -3.17 -0.47
CA SER A 50 -11.37 -3.83 -1.58
C SER A 50 -12.13 -2.87 -2.50
N ASP A 51 -12.58 -1.73 -1.99
CA ASP A 51 -13.27 -0.67 -2.75
C ASP A 51 -12.87 0.68 -2.18
N TRP A 52 -11.86 1.28 -2.79
CA TRP A 52 -11.30 2.54 -2.29
C TRP A 52 -12.25 3.73 -2.44
N GLN A 53 -13.12 3.72 -3.46
CA GLN A 53 -14.07 4.81 -3.70
C GLN A 53 -15.14 4.83 -2.62
N GLN A 54 -15.73 3.67 -2.34
CA GLN A 54 -16.70 3.53 -1.27
C GLN A 54 -16.06 3.80 0.10
N ALA A 55 -14.84 3.29 0.32
CA ALA A 55 -14.11 3.53 1.56
C ALA A 55 -13.88 5.02 1.81
N ARG A 56 -13.44 5.75 0.79
CA ARG A 56 -13.27 7.19 0.86
C ARG A 56 -14.57 7.88 1.29
N THR A 57 -15.67 7.57 0.60
CA THR A 57 -16.98 8.17 0.89
C THR A 57 -17.40 7.90 2.33
N GLN A 58 -17.32 6.65 2.78
CA GLN A 58 -17.74 6.27 4.12
C GLN A 58 -16.89 6.92 5.22
N LEU A 59 -15.59 6.99 5.00
CA LEU A 59 -14.67 7.64 5.96
C LEU A 59 -14.87 9.15 5.99
N GLU A 60 -15.07 9.80 4.86
CA GLU A 60 -15.36 11.24 4.79
C GLU A 60 -16.68 11.58 5.47
N GLU A 61 -17.72 10.77 5.26
CA GLU A 61 -19.03 10.92 5.97
C GLU A 61 -18.88 10.74 7.48
N ALA A 62 -17.94 9.92 7.93
CA ALA A 62 -17.62 9.75 9.35
C ALA A 62 -16.73 10.88 9.93
N GLY A 63 -16.39 11.88 9.13
CA GLY A 63 -15.65 13.07 9.55
C GLY A 63 -14.14 12.99 9.35
N TYR A 64 -13.62 11.97 8.67
CA TYR A 64 -12.18 11.87 8.38
C TYR A 64 -11.81 12.63 7.11
N VAL A 65 -10.62 13.21 7.11
CA VAL A 65 -9.99 13.73 5.89
C VAL A 65 -9.19 12.60 5.26
N VAL A 66 -9.57 12.22 4.05
CA VAL A 66 -8.97 11.09 3.34
C VAL A 66 -8.16 11.58 2.15
N ASN A 67 -6.89 11.23 2.10
CA ASN A 67 -6.03 11.46 0.95
C ASN A 67 -5.91 10.17 0.14
N ILE A 68 -5.99 10.30 -1.18
CA ILE A 68 -5.77 9.20 -2.11
C ILE A 68 -4.40 9.36 -2.75
N THR A 69 -3.59 8.32 -2.67
CA THR A 69 -2.24 8.29 -3.24
C THR A 69 -2.10 7.10 -4.16
N GLU A 70 -1.50 7.31 -5.32
CA GLU A 70 -1.16 6.21 -6.22
C GLU A 70 0.12 5.53 -5.77
N VAL A 71 0.04 4.21 -5.58
CA VAL A 71 1.15 3.36 -5.16
C VAL A 71 1.33 2.20 -6.14
N VAL A 72 2.46 1.53 -6.06
CA VAL A 72 2.83 0.42 -6.95
C VAL A 72 3.00 -0.85 -6.14
N ALA A 73 2.33 -1.92 -6.53
CA ALA A 73 2.48 -3.24 -5.94
C ALA A 73 3.49 -4.06 -6.76
N VAL A 74 4.54 -4.53 -6.12
CA VAL A 74 5.66 -5.24 -6.77
C VAL A 74 5.81 -6.61 -6.15
N GLU A 75 5.86 -7.63 -6.99
CA GLU A 75 6.15 -8.99 -6.58
C GLU A 75 7.65 -9.26 -6.60
N VAL A 76 8.20 -9.66 -5.47
CA VAL A 76 9.61 -9.87 -5.25
C VAL A 76 9.85 -11.28 -4.74
N SER A 77 10.98 -11.89 -5.10
CA SER A 77 11.38 -13.18 -4.54
C SER A 77 11.49 -13.10 -3.01
N ASP A 78 10.80 -13.96 -2.31
CA ASP A 78 10.84 -14.08 -0.84
C ASP A 78 12.03 -14.94 -0.40
N ARG A 79 13.23 -14.50 -0.77
CA ARG A 79 14.51 -15.14 -0.45
C ARG A 79 15.52 -14.08 -0.01
N PRO A 80 16.56 -14.47 0.72
CA PRO A 80 17.66 -13.55 1.03
C PRO A 80 18.18 -12.88 -0.24
N GLY A 81 18.23 -11.55 -0.24
CA GLY A 81 18.67 -10.74 -1.37
C GLY A 81 17.59 -10.37 -2.40
N GLY A 82 16.39 -10.94 -2.32
CA GLY A 82 15.32 -10.64 -3.28
C GLY A 82 14.94 -9.15 -3.32
N LEU A 83 14.71 -8.56 -2.16
CA LEU A 83 14.40 -7.14 -2.06
C LEU A 83 15.60 -6.27 -2.48
N ALA A 84 16.80 -6.61 -2.04
CA ALA A 84 18.02 -5.86 -2.38
C ALA A 84 18.22 -5.80 -3.90
N THR A 85 18.08 -6.91 -4.60
CA THR A 85 18.19 -6.99 -6.06
C THR A 85 17.19 -6.06 -6.76
N MET A 86 15.97 -6.00 -6.28
CA MET A 86 14.96 -5.09 -6.83
C MET A 86 15.31 -3.63 -6.55
N LEU A 87 15.76 -3.31 -5.33
CA LEU A 87 16.11 -1.94 -4.93
C LEU A 87 17.32 -1.40 -5.71
N GLU A 88 18.25 -2.25 -6.12
CA GLU A 88 19.40 -1.85 -6.95
C GLU A 88 19.00 -1.17 -8.26
N LEU A 89 17.80 -1.45 -8.77
CA LEU A 89 17.26 -0.76 -9.95
C LEU A 89 17.08 0.74 -9.75
N PHE A 90 17.04 1.20 -8.51
CA PHE A 90 16.82 2.61 -8.16
C PHE A 90 18.03 3.29 -7.53
N ASP A 91 19.21 2.65 -7.59
CA ASP A 91 20.44 3.19 -6.98
C ASP A 91 21.00 4.42 -7.70
N ASP A 92 20.59 4.67 -8.95
CA ASP A 92 21.03 5.82 -9.74
C ASP A 92 20.51 7.17 -9.25
N ARG A 93 19.69 7.18 -8.22
CA ARG A 93 19.12 8.36 -7.54
C ARG A 93 18.17 9.22 -8.39
N HIS A 94 17.69 8.73 -9.52
CA HIS A 94 16.73 9.46 -10.35
C HIS A 94 15.27 9.25 -9.91
N ILE A 95 14.98 8.12 -9.26
CA ILE A 95 13.64 7.79 -8.74
C ILE A 95 13.79 7.48 -7.26
N ASN A 96 13.04 8.18 -6.43
CA ASN A 96 13.07 7.99 -4.99
C ASN A 96 11.92 7.14 -4.50
N ILE A 97 12.21 6.26 -3.55
CA ILE A 97 11.22 5.54 -2.77
C ILE A 97 10.90 6.39 -1.54
N GLU A 98 9.70 6.92 -1.47
CA GLU A 98 9.27 7.77 -0.35
C GLU A 98 8.91 6.94 0.88
N TYR A 99 8.22 5.82 0.67
CA TYR A 99 7.95 4.81 1.68
C TYR A 99 7.55 3.48 1.03
N MET A 100 7.56 2.44 1.83
CA MET A 100 7.13 1.10 1.42
C MET A 100 6.59 0.31 2.60
N TYR A 101 5.77 -0.67 2.31
CA TYR A 101 5.31 -1.68 3.26
C TYR A 101 4.94 -2.96 2.51
N ALA A 102 4.76 -4.05 3.23
CA ALA A 102 4.55 -5.36 2.65
C ALA A 102 3.21 -5.95 3.05
N PHE A 103 2.73 -6.92 2.28
CA PHE A 103 1.66 -7.80 2.72
C PHE A 103 2.19 -8.76 3.79
N THR A 104 1.31 -9.22 4.68
CA THR A 104 1.67 -10.02 5.86
C THR A 104 1.99 -11.47 5.55
N PHE A 105 1.81 -11.92 4.33
CA PHE A 105 2.13 -13.29 3.91
C PHE A 105 2.78 -13.32 2.53
N SER A 106 3.54 -14.38 2.29
CA SER A 106 4.11 -14.71 0.99
C SER A 106 3.45 -15.96 0.43
N ARG A 107 3.45 -16.09 -0.88
CA ARG A 107 2.95 -17.27 -1.59
C ARG A 107 3.93 -17.65 -2.69
N ASP A 108 4.18 -18.95 -2.82
CA ASP A 108 5.07 -19.51 -3.87
C ASP A 108 6.46 -18.85 -3.88
N ASP A 109 7.06 -18.66 -2.70
CA ASP A 109 8.34 -17.95 -2.52
C ASP A 109 8.33 -16.52 -3.08
N ARG A 110 7.17 -15.89 -3.12
CA ARG A 110 6.98 -14.51 -3.56
C ARG A 110 6.35 -13.64 -2.47
N ALA A 111 6.93 -12.47 -2.26
CA ALA A 111 6.38 -11.43 -1.39
C ALA A 111 5.85 -10.28 -2.24
N VAL A 112 4.82 -9.61 -1.77
CA VAL A 112 4.27 -8.41 -2.41
C VAL A 112 4.56 -7.21 -1.55
N PHE A 113 5.21 -6.21 -2.14
CA PHE A 113 5.51 -4.94 -1.51
C PHE A 113 4.73 -3.81 -2.16
N ILE A 114 4.31 -2.86 -1.36
CA ILE A 114 3.69 -1.62 -1.80
C ILE A 114 4.75 -0.52 -1.73
N PHE A 115 4.97 0.18 -2.83
CA PHE A 115 5.92 1.29 -2.92
C PHE A 115 5.21 2.58 -3.29
N ARG A 116 5.56 3.64 -2.59
CA ARG A 116 5.31 5.01 -3.03
C ARG A 116 6.59 5.56 -3.63
N PHE A 117 6.57 5.74 -4.95
CA PHE A 117 7.65 6.40 -5.68
C PHE A 117 7.28 7.87 -5.92
N ASP A 118 8.27 8.72 -5.98
CA ASP A 118 8.09 10.12 -6.41
C ASP A 118 7.71 10.22 -7.90
N GLN A 119 8.13 9.23 -8.70
CA GLN A 119 7.83 9.11 -10.12
C GLN A 119 7.30 7.70 -10.44
N PRO A 120 6.03 7.41 -10.13
CA PRO A 120 5.51 6.04 -10.22
C PRO A 120 5.53 5.47 -11.64
N ASP A 121 5.22 6.26 -12.66
CA ASP A 121 5.21 5.78 -14.04
C ASP A 121 6.61 5.37 -14.53
N ALA A 122 7.63 6.19 -14.23
CA ALA A 122 9.01 5.87 -14.55
C ALA A 122 9.51 4.63 -13.77
N ALA A 123 9.09 4.48 -12.53
CA ALA A 123 9.40 3.30 -11.72
C ALA A 123 8.79 2.02 -12.32
N ILE A 124 7.54 2.07 -12.75
CA ILE A 124 6.84 0.94 -13.40
C ILE A 124 7.57 0.52 -14.68
N GLU A 125 7.93 1.47 -15.52
CA GLU A 125 8.69 1.18 -16.74
C GLU A 125 10.03 0.49 -16.45
N ARG A 126 10.75 0.97 -15.45
CA ARG A 126 12.03 0.41 -15.04
C ARG A 126 11.90 -1.01 -14.50
N LEU A 127 10.91 -1.25 -13.64
CA LEU A 127 10.63 -2.56 -13.10
C LEU A 127 10.27 -3.58 -14.19
N ARG A 128 9.40 -3.17 -15.12
CA ARG A 128 9.01 -4.02 -16.25
C ARG A 128 10.16 -4.33 -17.18
N ALA A 129 11.00 -3.36 -17.48
CA ALA A 129 12.20 -3.58 -18.32
C ALA A 129 13.17 -4.57 -17.70
N ALA A 130 13.19 -4.67 -16.36
CA ALA A 130 13.99 -5.64 -15.61
C ALA A 130 13.30 -7.00 -15.43
N GLY A 131 12.11 -7.19 -15.99
CA GLY A 131 11.34 -8.44 -15.87
C GLY A 131 10.68 -8.64 -14.50
N ILE A 132 10.55 -7.58 -13.70
CA ILE A 132 9.90 -7.66 -12.39
C ILE A 132 8.40 -7.46 -12.55
N ASN A 133 7.63 -8.32 -11.89
CA ASN A 133 6.17 -8.29 -11.99
C ASN A 133 5.57 -7.15 -11.16
N VAL A 134 4.92 -6.22 -11.85
CA VAL A 134 4.13 -5.16 -11.25
C VAL A 134 2.67 -5.59 -11.31
N LEU A 135 2.06 -5.72 -10.13
CA LEU A 135 0.69 -6.23 -10.01
C LEU A 135 -0.34 -5.16 -10.35
N GLU A 136 -1.39 -5.57 -11.01
CA GLU A 136 -2.56 -4.72 -11.21
C GLU A 136 -3.50 -4.80 -10.00
N ASP A 137 -4.39 -3.83 -9.90
CA ASP A 137 -5.35 -3.70 -8.80
C ASP A 137 -6.13 -5.01 -8.57
N VAL A 138 -6.62 -5.60 -9.64
CA VAL A 138 -7.37 -6.86 -9.60
C VAL A 138 -6.51 -8.03 -9.10
N GLU A 139 -5.25 -8.10 -9.50
CA GLU A 139 -4.33 -9.16 -9.11
C GLU A 139 -3.97 -9.11 -7.62
N VAL A 140 -3.82 -7.91 -7.07
CA VAL A 140 -3.56 -7.72 -5.63
C VAL A 140 -4.72 -8.27 -4.82
N TYR A 141 -5.96 -8.06 -5.27
CA TYR A 141 -7.14 -8.56 -4.57
C TYR A 141 -7.31 -10.07 -4.71
N HIS A 142 -7.01 -10.65 -5.86
CA HIS A 142 -7.17 -12.09 -6.10
C HIS A 142 -6.11 -12.95 -5.39
N ARG A 143 -4.89 -12.46 -5.23
CA ARG A 143 -3.82 -13.20 -4.54
C ARG A 143 -4.00 -13.30 -3.04
N ILE A 144 -4.85 -12.47 -2.47
CA ILE A 144 -5.13 -12.41 -1.03
C ILE A 144 -6.37 -13.24 -0.67
N THR A 145 -7.18 -13.59 -1.67
CA THR A 145 -8.39 -14.41 -1.46
C THR A 145 -8.05 -15.87 -1.72
N VAL A 146 -7.80 -16.60 -0.67
CA VAL A 146 -7.81 -18.08 -0.69
C VAL A 146 -9.18 -18.54 -0.29
#